data_3af26ed7d70a00679158c931d6d236bd
#
_entry.id   3af26ed7d70a00679158c931d6d236bd
#
_cell.length_a   1.000
_cell.length_b   1.000
_cell.length_c   1.000
_cell.angle_alpha   90.00
_cell.angle_beta   90.00
_cell.angle_gamma   90.00
#
_symmetry.space_group_name_H-M   'P 1'
#
loop_
_entity.id
_entity.type
_entity.pdbx_description
1 polymer ?
#
loop_
_entity_poly.entity_id
_entity_poly.type
_entity_poly.pdbx_seq_one_letter_code
_entity_poly.pdbx_strand_id
1 'polypeptide(L)'
;MPEPEDLERRTTELLQRLIRFNTVNPPGNEEECQTFLAELLRGAGFEVELLAAVEGRPNLVARLPSPSDGPVLCLLGHVDTVLADPADWTHDPWSGDIADGCVWGRGALDMKSQVAAEVAAAVALAEEGWRPESGELKLVITVDEETGAEHGAQWLCSQHRDKVHADLVVNEGGGETFTYGEKRLYGVCVAEKGVFRFTLATSGRAGHASIPRIGVNALTKMAPVLEALAGGRVTPEHSPEPDAFFEALGVDASDLDAALAEVEATDPRVAVLLEPMLGVTMTPTMIAASQKINVIPARAELRVDCRVPPELGEEHALERIHSAVGAGGGYDISFGETVVGNRSPIDTPLMESIRGFVAREDPGAAVTPVVLPGFSDSRWWREAFPDCVAYGFFPQKAMDLFEAAPLVHGADERVPISDLGLASRFYANLAEETLK
;
A
#
# COMPACT_ATOMS: atom_id res chain seq x y z
N MET A 1 6.94 29.08 4.35
CA MET A 1 5.76 28.17 4.11
C MET A 1 4.81 28.84 3.12
N PRO A 2 4.48 28.20 2.01
CA PRO A 2 3.42 28.67 1.10
C PRO A 2 2.08 28.82 1.83
N GLU A 3 1.25 29.75 1.35
CA GLU A 3 -0.07 29.98 1.95
C GLU A 3 -0.95 28.71 1.81
N PRO A 4 -1.66 28.28 2.87
CA PRO A 4 -2.46 27.06 2.86
C PRO A 4 -3.52 26.99 1.75
N GLU A 5 -4.19 28.10 1.50
CA GLU A 5 -5.23 28.18 0.45
C GLU A 5 -4.62 28.09 -0.97
N ASP A 6 -3.39 28.57 -1.17
CA ASP A 6 -2.70 28.44 -2.46
C ASP A 6 -2.23 27.00 -2.69
N LEU A 7 -1.72 26.33 -1.65
CA LEU A 7 -1.37 24.90 -1.73
C LEU A 7 -2.60 24.04 -2.07
N GLU A 8 -3.72 24.22 -1.38
CA GLU A 8 -4.96 23.48 -1.65
C GLU A 8 -5.43 23.67 -3.10
N ARG A 9 -5.46 24.94 -3.57
CA ARG A 9 -5.85 25.24 -4.95
C ARG A 9 -4.90 24.61 -5.96
N ARG A 10 -3.58 24.78 -5.80
CA ARG A 10 -2.57 24.23 -6.72
C ARG A 10 -2.64 22.70 -6.78
N THR A 11 -2.77 22.06 -5.63
CA THR A 11 -2.90 20.59 -5.55
C THR A 11 -4.15 20.10 -6.24
N THR A 12 -5.28 20.80 -6.04
CA THR A 12 -6.56 20.47 -6.68
C THR A 12 -6.48 20.59 -8.21
N GLU A 13 -5.95 21.71 -8.71
CA GLU A 13 -5.77 21.95 -10.15
C GLU A 13 -4.81 20.93 -10.78
N LEU A 14 -3.72 20.59 -10.07
CA LEU A 14 -2.76 19.60 -10.52
C LEU A 14 -3.38 18.20 -10.56
N LEU A 15 -4.09 17.78 -9.52
CA LEU A 15 -4.79 16.49 -9.49
C LEU A 15 -5.79 16.36 -10.64
N GLN A 16 -6.61 17.39 -10.87
CA GLN A 16 -7.53 17.40 -12.00
C GLN A 16 -6.80 17.18 -13.35
N ARG A 17 -5.60 17.77 -13.48
CA ARG A 17 -4.80 17.60 -14.68
C ARG A 17 -4.22 16.19 -14.78
N LEU A 18 -3.72 15.63 -13.67
CA LEU A 18 -3.16 14.27 -13.63
C LEU A 18 -4.21 13.20 -13.93
N ILE A 19 -5.44 13.35 -13.42
CA ILE A 19 -6.54 12.42 -13.70
C ILE A 19 -6.85 12.37 -15.21
N ARG A 20 -6.75 13.51 -15.91
CA ARG A 20 -7.02 13.58 -17.36
C ARG A 20 -5.99 12.88 -18.23
N PHE A 21 -4.81 12.54 -17.71
CA PHE A 21 -3.91 11.61 -18.38
C PHE A 21 -4.39 10.18 -18.12
N ASN A 22 -4.71 9.46 -19.19
CA ASN A 22 -5.07 8.04 -19.09
C ASN A 22 -3.79 7.21 -18.97
N THR A 23 -3.45 6.85 -17.75
CA THR A 23 -2.25 6.08 -17.39
C THR A 23 -2.61 4.67 -16.92
N VAL A 24 -3.67 4.10 -17.48
CA VAL A 24 -4.10 2.73 -17.15
C VAL A 24 -3.00 1.72 -17.46
N ASN A 25 -2.71 0.88 -16.51
CA ASN A 25 -1.75 -0.20 -16.59
C ASN A 25 -2.42 -1.56 -16.28
N PRO A 26 -2.38 -2.57 -17.19
CA PRO A 26 -1.83 -2.48 -18.55
C PRO A 26 -2.72 -1.68 -19.53
N PRO A 27 -2.15 -1.11 -20.65
CA PRO A 27 -0.79 -1.35 -21.14
C PRO A 27 0.28 -0.42 -20.57
N GLY A 28 -0.08 0.66 -19.82
CA GLY A 28 0.82 1.71 -19.40
C GLY A 28 1.01 2.80 -20.47
N ASN A 29 0.62 4.06 -20.15
CA ASN A 29 0.70 5.21 -21.05
C ASN A 29 1.16 6.45 -20.28
N GLU A 30 2.22 6.32 -19.50
CA GLU A 30 2.62 7.32 -18.52
C GLU A 30 3.45 8.46 -19.12
N GLU A 31 3.97 8.33 -20.34
CA GLU A 31 4.93 9.27 -20.94
C GLU A 31 4.44 10.73 -20.96
N GLU A 32 3.18 10.98 -21.35
CA GLU A 32 2.64 12.34 -21.38
C GLU A 32 2.52 12.93 -19.97
N CYS A 33 2.08 12.13 -19.02
CA CYS A 33 1.95 12.51 -17.60
C CYS A 33 3.31 12.83 -17.00
N GLN A 34 4.29 11.95 -17.17
CA GLN A 34 5.64 12.12 -16.66
C GLN A 34 6.37 13.29 -17.32
N THR A 35 6.18 13.52 -18.62
CA THR A 35 6.74 14.66 -19.33
C THR A 35 6.17 15.98 -18.79
N PHE A 36 4.85 16.04 -18.56
CA PHE A 36 4.21 17.20 -17.97
C PHE A 36 4.76 17.53 -16.58
N LEU A 37 4.88 16.52 -15.70
CA LEU A 37 5.45 16.68 -14.36
C LEU A 37 6.93 17.11 -14.43
N ALA A 38 7.70 16.56 -15.35
CA ALA A 38 9.10 16.91 -15.58
C ALA A 38 9.25 18.39 -15.99
N GLU A 39 8.40 18.89 -16.88
CA GLU A 39 8.40 20.30 -17.28
C GLU A 39 8.06 21.24 -16.12
N LEU A 40 7.05 20.87 -15.32
CA LEU A 40 6.65 21.64 -14.14
C LEU A 40 7.79 21.76 -13.12
N LEU A 41 8.42 20.63 -12.78
CA LEU A 41 9.54 20.58 -11.80
C LEU A 41 10.79 21.30 -12.31
N ARG A 42 11.13 21.14 -13.60
CA ARG A 42 12.23 21.92 -14.22
C ARG A 42 11.97 23.42 -14.16
N GLY A 43 10.70 23.84 -14.39
CA GLY A 43 10.29 25.24 -14.28
C GLY A 43 10.48 25.81 -12.87
N ALA A 44 10.36 25.01 -11.84
CA ALA A 44 10.60 25.36 -10.45
C ALA A 44 12.11 25.26 -10.03
N GLY A 45 12.98 24.82 -10.94
CA GLY A 45 14.43 24.77 -10.71
C GLY A 45 14.95 23.43 -10.21
N PHE A 46 14.19 22.36 -10.30
CA PHE A 46 14.67 21.00 -10.02
C PHE A 46 15.56 20.47 -11.16
N GLU A 47 16.56 19.68 -10.81
CA GLU A 47 17.27 18.81 -11.75
C GLU A 47 16.39 17.59 -12.04
N VAL A 48 15.97 17.39 -13.30
CA VAL A 48 14.99 16.33 -13.62
C VAL A 48 15.53 15.40 -14.70
N GLU A 49 15.51 14.10 -14.40
CA GLU A 49 15.79 13.02 -15.33
C GLU A 49 14.53 12.17 -15.56
N LEU A 50 14.36 11.71 -16.79
CA LEU A 50 13.37 10.70 -17.17
C LEU A 50 14.11 9.41 -17.54
N LEU A 51 13.82 8.32 -16.81
CA LEU A 51 14.51 7.03 -16.88
C LEU A 51 13.51 5.94 -17.27
N ALA A 52 13.69 5.30 -18.39
CA ALA A 52 12.75 4.30 -18.93
C ALA A 52 13.38 2.92 -19.07
N ALA A 53 12.82 1.92 -18.38
CA ALA A 53 13.11 0.50 -18.63
C ALA A 53 12.44 0.03 -19.93
N VAL A 54 11.29 0.60 -20.26
CA VAL A 54 10.51 0.33 -21.48
C VAL A 54 10.23 1.64 -22.18
N GLU A 55 10.38 1.67 -23.50
CA GLU A 55 10.08 2.86 -24.31
C GLU A 55 8.62 3.32 -24.09
N GLY A 56 8.43 4.64 -23.89
CA GLY A 56 7.12 5.23 -23.63
C GLY A 56 6.65 5.13 -22.17
N ARG A 57 7.44 4.52 -21.27
CA ARG A 57 7.11 4.39 -19.85
C ARG A 57 8.24 4.92 -18.93
N PRO A 58 8.53 6.23 -18.95
CA PRO A 58 9.61 6.79 -18.17
C PRO A 58 9.20 6.97 -16.69
N ASN A 59 10.10 6.62 -15.79
CA ASN A 59 10.08 7.07 -14.39
C ASN A 59 10.70 8.47 -14.32
N LEU A 60 10.23 9.30 -13.39
CA LEU A 60 10.75 10.63 -13.16
C LEU A 60 11.58 10.66 -11.87
N VAL A 61 12.77 11.23 -11.94
CA VAL A 61 13.62 11.54 -10.77
C VAL A 61 13.92 13.03 -10.81
N ALA A 62 13.39 13.77 -9.82
CA ALA A 62 13.63 15.19 -9.67
C ALA A 62 14.39 15.48 -8.38
N ARG A 63 15.40 16.36 -8.43
CA ARG A 63 16.31 16.63 -7.33
C ARG A 63 16.44 18.12 -7.09
N LEU A 64 16.40 18.51 -5.82
CA LEU A 64 16.73 19.86 -5.36
C LEU A 64 17.79 19.75 -4.26
N PRO A 65 19.08 19.70 -4.63
CA PRO A 65 20.16 19.51 -3.67
C PRO A 65 20.53 20.78 -2.93
N SER A 66 21.02 20.62 -1.69
CA SER A 66 21.79 21.63 -0.98
C SER A 66 23.28 21.55 -1.38
N PRO A 67 24.05 22.65 -1.26
CA PRO A 67 25.52 22.58 -1.30
C PRO A 67 26.13 21.91 -0.06
N SER A 68 25.37 21.70 1.01
CA SER A 68 25.82 21.08 2.26
C SER A 68 25.33 19.63 2.35
N ASP A 69 26.18 18.74 2.86
CA ASP A 69 25.80 17.36 3.13
C ASP A 69 24.69 17.29 4.18
N GLY A 70 23.79 16.31 4.04
CA GLY A 70 22.66 16.11 4.93
C GLY A 70 21.76 14.97 4.45
N PRO A 71 20.60 14.78 5.08
CA PRO A 71 19.69 13.70 4.72
C PRO A 71 19.07 13.91 3.34
N VAL A 72 18.77 12.81 2.67
CA VAL A 72 17.99 12.79 1.43
C VAL A 72 16.54 12.41 1.77
N LEU A 73 15.63 13.37 1.64
CA LEU A 73 14.20 13.15 1.75
C LEU A 73 13.61 12.87 0.36
N CYS A 74 13.01 11.71 0.19
CA CYS A 74 12.31 11.32 -1.05
C CYS A 74 10.81 11.32 -0.84
N LEU A 75 10.09 12.04 -1.67
CA LEU A 75 8.66 11.94 -1.87
C LEU A 75 8.46 10.97 -3.04
N LEU A 76 7.81 9.85 -2.77
CA LEU A 76 7.70 8.73 -3.69
C LEU A 76 6.23 8.49 -4.06
N GLY A 77 5.93 8.38 -5.33
CA GLY A 77 4.60 8.02 -5.78
C GLY A 77 4.61 7.45 -7.20
N HIS A 78 3.48 6.86 -7.59
CA HIS A 78 3.28 6.35 -8.94
C HIS A 78 2.15 7.10 -9.67
N VAL A 79 2.16 7.02 -11.01
CA VAL A 79 1.13 7.67 -11.84
C VAL A 79 0.30 6.69 -12.66
N ASP A 80 0.69 5.43 -12.74
CA ASP A 80 -0.16 4.40 -13.34
C ASP A 80 -1.38 4.13 -12.45
N THR A 81 -2.43 3.58 -13.04
CA THR A 81 -3.70 3.30 -12.37
C THR A 81 -4.31 2.02 -12.90
N VAL A 82 -5.13 1.37 -12.08
CA VAL A 82 -5.96 0.26 -12.54
C VAL A 82 -7.04 0.70 -13.52
N LEU A 83 -7.68 -0.29 -14.14
CA LEU A 83 -8.81 -0.10 -15.08
C LEU A 83 -10.00 0.60 -14.42
N ALA A 84 -10.75 1.37 -15.21
CA ALA A 84 -12.06 1.88 -14.85
C ALA A 84 -13.01 1.69 -16.03
N ASP A 85 -14.23 1.17 -15.77
CA ASP A 85 -15.31 1.17 -16.77
C ASP A 85 -16.22 2.38 -16.49
N PRO A 86 -16.27 3.39 -17.40
CA PRO A 86 -17.09 4.58 -17.19
C PRO A 86 -18.59 4.27 -16.97
N ALA A 87 -19.07 3.10 -17.37
CA ALA A 87 -20.45 2.70 -17.17
C ALA A 87 -20.82 2.47 -15.68
N ASP A 88 -19.82 2.20 -14.85
CA ASP A 88 -20.00 1.97 -13.42
C ASP A 88 -19.86 3.25 -12.57
N TRP A 89 -19.49 4.39 -13.19
CA TRP A 89 -19.15 5.62 -12.50
C TRP A 89 -20.26 6.67 -12.58
N THR A 90 -20.42 7.42 -11.50
CA THR A 90 -21.32 8.59 -11.44
C THR A 90 -20.76 9.78 -12.25
N HIS A 91 -19.44 9.99 -12.20
CA HIS A 91 -18.69 10.96 -13.00
C HIS A 91 -17.72 10.22 -13.91
N ASP A 92 -17.38 10.78 -15.07
CA ASP A 92 -16.37 10.19 -15.95
C ASP A 92 -15.04 10.02 -15.18
N PRO A 93 -14.50 8.80 -15.07
CA PRO A 93 -13.27 8.52 -14.30
C PRO A 93 -12.03 9.29 -14.77
N TRP A 94 -12.08 9.89 -15.96
CA TRP A 94 -10.97 10.65 -16.54
C TRP A 94 -11.23 12.17 -16.62
N SER A 95 -12.33 12.66 -16.06
CA SER A 95 -12.69 14.09 -16.12
C SER A 95 -11.92 14.94 -15.13
N GLY A 96 -11.66 14.43 -13.92
CA GLY A 96 -11.20 15.22 -12.78
C GLY A 96 -12.24 16.25 -12.35
N ASP A 97 -13.53 15.89 -12.39
CA ASP A 97 -14.62 16.77 -12.00
C ASP A 97 -14.58 17.11 -10.51
N ILE A 98 -15.01 18.33 -10.19
CA ILE A 98 -15.24 18.71 -8.80
C ILE A 98 -16.73 18.62 -8.53
N ALA A 99 -17.11 17.74 -7.60
CA ALA A 99 -18.47 17.62 -7.11
C ALA A 99 -18.45 17.29 -5.61
N ASP A 100 -19.44 17.79 -4.87
CA ASP A 100 -19.59 17.55 -3.42
C ASP A 100 -18.34 17.82 -2.57
N GLY A 101 -17.51 18.81 -2.97
CA GLY A 101 -16.27 19.17 -2.30
C GLY A 101 -15.11 18.19 -2.52
N CYS A 102 -15.25 17.26 -3.46
CA CYS A 102 -14.23 16.27 -3.83
C CYS A 102 -13.80 16.45 -5.29
N VAL A 103 -12.56 16.03 -5.58
CA VAL A 103 -12.10 15.74 -6.95
C VAL A 103 -12.38 14.28 -7.23
N TRP A 104 -13.09 14.01 -8.33
CA TRP A 104 -13.51 12.68 -8.75
C TRP A 104 -12.66 12.18 -9.90
N GLY A 105 -12.29 10.91 -9.87
CA GLY A 105 -11.63 10.24 -10.97
C GLY A 105 -10.74 9.08 -10.54
N ARG A 106 -10.36 8.22 -11.48
CA ARG A 106 -9.43 7.13 -11.25
C ARG A 106 -8.04 7.69 -10.92
N GLY A 107 -7.45 7.22 -9.81
CA GLY A 107 -6.20 7.74 -9.25
C GLY A 107 -6.43 8.90 -8.26
N ALA A 108 -7.68 9.27 -7.94
CA ALA A 108 -7.97 10.31 -6.96
C ALA A 108 -7.58 9.92 -5.53
N LEU A 109 -7.49 8.60 -5.23
CA LEU A 109 -6.96 8.09 -3.98
C LEU A 109 -5.64 7.33 -4.21
N ASP A 110 -5.57 6.53 -5.27
CA ASP A 110 -4.47 5.63 -5.58
C ASP A 110 -3.85 5.96 -6.95
N MET A 111 -2.70 6.73 -6.99
CA MET A 111 -2.28 7.66 -5.93
C MET A 111 -1.92 9.04 -6.51
N LYS A 112 -2.60 9.47 -7.61
CA LYS A 112 -2.34 10.76 -8.26
C LYS A 112 -2.59 11.96 -7.34
N SER A 113 -3.48 11.82 -6.31
CA SER A 113 -3.69 12.85 -5.30
C SER A 113 -2.44 13.11 -4.47
N GLN A 114 -1.75 12.05 -4.06
CA GLN A 114 -0.49 12.16 -3.33
C GLN A 114 0.59 12.77 -4.22
N VAL A 115 0.77 12.28 -5.44
CA VAL A 115 1.71 12.87 -6.42
C VAL A 115 1.41 14.36 -6.63
N ALA A 116 0.12 14.75 -6.74
CA ALA A 116 -0.27 16.14 -6.88
C ALA A 116 0.12 16.98 -5.65
N ALA A 117 -0.11 16.45 -4.43
CA ALA A 117 0.21 17.15 -3.20
C ALA A 117 1.73 17.31 -3.00
N GLU A 118 2.50 16.26 -3.29
CA GLU A 118 3.97 16.26 -3.22
C GLU A 118 4.59 17.27 -4.19
N VAL A 119 4.16 17.20 -5.45
CA VAL A 119 4.67 18.09 -6.51
C VAL A 119 4.24 19.53 -6.27
N ALA A 120 2.98 19.80 -5.88
CA ALA A 120 2.51 21.15 -5.60
C ALA A 120 3.26 21.75 -4.41
N ALA A 121 3.49 20.99 -3.35
CA ALA A 121 4.27 21.43 -2.18
C ALA A 121 5.72 21.78 -2.57
N ALA A 122 6.41 20.89 -3.28
CA ALA A 122 7.79 21.06 -3.70
C ALA A 122 7.97 22.25 -4.64
N VAL A 123 7.06 22.41 -5.62
CA VAL A 123 7.06 23.54 -6.56
C VAL A 123 6.79 24.87 -5.84
N ALA A 124 5.79 24.91 -4.95
CA ALA A 124 5.46 26.13 -4.22
C ALA A 124 6.61 26.59 -3.33
N LEU A 125 7.26 25.69 -2.59
CA LEU A 125 8.47 25.98 -1.79
C LEU A 125 9.58 26.57 -2.67
N ALA A 126 9.86 25.91 -3.80
CA ALA A 126 10.94 26.34 -4.69
C ALA A 126 10.67 27.70 -5.35
N GLU A 127 9.41 28.02 -5.71
CA GLU A 127 8.98 29.31 -6.26
C GLU A 127 9.07 30.44 -5.23
N GLU A 128 8.84 30.16 -3.93
CA GLU A 128 9.06 31.11 -2.83
C GLU A 128 10.55 31.31 -2.51
N GLY A 129 11.43 30.62 -3.20
CA GLY A 129 12.88 30.74 -3.04
C GLY A 129 13.45 29.84 -1.95
N TRP A 130 12.64 28.95 -1.36
CA TRP A 130 13.15 27.94 -0.43
C TRP A 130 14.10 26.97 -1.13
N ARG A 131 15.16 26.64 -0.42
CA ARG A 131 16.12 25.60 -0.83
C ARG A 131 16.54 24.82 0.42
N PRO A 132 16.86 23.51 0.30
CA PRO A 132 17.44 22.76 1.40
C PRO A 132 18.69 23.47 1.96
N GLU A 133 18.79 23.63 3.27
CA GLU A 133 20.00 24.11 3.93
C GLU A 133 21.05 23.00 3.99
N SER A 134 20.61 21.75 4.13
CA SER A 134 21.44 20.54 4.08
C SER A 134 20.72 19.41 3.35
N GLY A 135 21.48 18.48 2.75
CA GLY A 135 20.94 17.30 2.09
C GLY A 135 20.21 17.58 0.77
N GLU A 136 19.13 16.88 0.51
CA GLU A 136 18.43 16.93 -0.78
C GLU A 136 16.93 16.66 -0.63
N LEU A 137 16.09 17.46 -1.28
CA LEU A 137 14.70 17.07 -1.58
C LEU A 137 14.66 16.34 -2.91
N LYS A 138 14.14 15.14 -2.90
CA LYS A 138 13.97 14.27 -4.08
C LYS A 138 12.50 13.94 -4.29
N LEU A 139 12.04 13.95 -5.54
CA LEU A 139 10.78 13.36 -5.95
C LEU A 139 11.10 12.22 -6.91
N VAL A 140 10.55 11.05 -6.63
CA VAL A 140 10.61 9.90 -7.54
C VAL A 140 9.18 9.51 -7.87
N ILE A 141 8.82 9.66 -9.15
CA ILE A 141 7.48 9.33 -9.61
C ILE A 141 7.61 8.15 -10.57
N THR A 142 7.11 7.01 -10.12
CA THR A 142 7.29 5.72 -10.79
C THR A 142 6.17 5.42 -11.78
N VAL A 143 6.39 4.38 -12.54
CA VAL A 143 5.41 3.68 -13.37
C VAL A 143 5.32 2.22 -12.90
N ASP A 144 4.30 1.50 -13.32
CA ASP A 144 4.22 0.04 -13.18
C ASP A 144 3.99 -0.48 -11.75
N GLU A 145 3.61 0.37 -10.78
CA GLU A 145 3.32 -0.06 -9.42
C GLU A 145 2.18 -1.09 -9.41
N GLU A 146 1.09 -0.78 -10.08
CA GLU A 146 -0.15 -1.56 -10.16
C GLU A 146 0.00 -2.97 -10.80
N THR A 147 1.15 -3.26 -11.38
CA THR A 147 1.45 -4.56 -11.99
C THR A 147 2.75 -5.20 -11.50
N GLY A 148 3.33 -4.67 -10.40
CA GLY A 148 4.46 -5.29 -9.69
C GLY A 148 5.80 -4.57 -9.80
N ALA A 149 5.82 -3.34 -10.36
CA ALA A 149 6.95 -2.42 -10.36
C ALA A 149 8.22 -2.89 -11.13
N GLU A 150 8.10 -3.91 -12.01
CA GLU A 150 9.25 -4.44 -12.75
C GLU A 150 9.92 -3.37 -13.64
N HIS A 151 9.16 -2.39 -14.13
CA HIS A 151 9.63 -1.28 -14.96
C HIS A 151 9.74 0.04 -14.20
N GLY A 152 9.26 0.06 -12.95
CA GLY A 152 9.23 1.17 -12.02
C GLY A 152 10.27 1.07 -10.91
N ALA A 153 9.78 1.04 -9.67
CA ALA A 153 10.59 1.07 -8.45
C ALA A 153 11.63 -0.05 -8.37
N GLN A 154 11.29 -1.28 -8.74
CA GLN A 154 12.22 -2.41 -8.73
C GLN A 154 13.40 -2.15 -9.66
N TRP A 155 13.10 -1.72 -10.89
CA TRP A 155 14.14 -1.42 -11.87
C TRP A 155 15.02 -0.24 -11.46
N LEU A 156 14.41 0.83 -10.94
CA LEU A 156 15.15 1.98 -10.45
C LEU A 156 16.10 1.59 -9.31
N CYS A 157 15.61 0.89 -8.31
CA CYS A 157 16.38 0.44 -7.16
C CYS A 157 17.48 -0.56 -7.53
N SER A 158 17.33 -1.33 -8.60
CA SER A 158 18.34 -2.29 -9.07
C SER A 158 19.36 -1.67 -10.03
N GLN A 159 18.94 -0.81 -10.97
CA GLN A 159 19.78 -0.32 -12.06
C GLN A 159 20.27 1.13 -11.88
N HIS A 160 19.58 1.92 -11.04
CA HIS A 160 19.84 3.35 -10.85
C HIS A 160 19.93 3.74 -9.37
N ARG A 161 20.52 2.86 -8.55
CA ARG A 161 20.62 3.03 -7.08
C ARG A 161 21.18 4.38 -6.67
N ASP A 162 22.20 4.86 -7.37
CA ASP A 162 22.85 6.14 -7.13
C ASP A 162 21.91 7.35 -7.35
N LYS A 163 20.92 7.21 -8.24
CA LYS A 163 19.97 8.26 -8.55
C LYS A 163 18.78 8.29 -7.59
N VAL A 164 18.36 7.12 -7.10
CA VAL A 164 17.16 6.99 -6.25
C VAL A 164 17.46 6.77 -4.77
N HIS A 165 18.73 6.72 -4.37
CA HIS A 165 19.09 6.63 -2.96
C HIS A 165 18.37 7.70 -2.14
N ALA A 166 17.84 7.29 -0.98
CA ALA A 166 17.22 8.17 0.00
C ALA A 166 17.43 7.62 1.41
N ASP A 167 17.52 8.51 2.39
CA ASP A 167 17.56 8.17 3.81
C ASP A 167 16.14 8.05 4.38
N LEU A 168 15.26 8.94 3.91
CA LEU A 168 13.85 9.00 4.32
C LEU A 168 12.96 8.98 3.07
N VAL A 169 11.95 8.12 3.08
CA VAL A 169 10.96 8.02 1.99
C VAL A 169 9.56 8.17 2.57
N VAL A 170 8.74 8.97 1.94
CA VAL A 170 7.30 9.01 2.18
C VAL A 170 6.59 8.60 0.89
N ASN A 171 5.73 7.59 1.02
CA ASN A 171 4.96 6.97 -0.05
C ASN A 171 3.50 6.79 0.39
N GLU A 172 2.74 5.99 -0.32
CA GLU A 172 1.36 5.62 -0.04
C GLU A 172 1.18 4.55 1.05
N GLY A 173 -0.07 4.22 1.37
CA GLY A 173 -0.48 3.10 2.20
C GLY A 173 -0.86 3.46 3.63
N GLY A 174 -1.02 4.76 3.92
CA GLY A 174 -1.47 5.24 5.22
C GLY A 174 -1.74 6.74 5.20
N GLY A 175 -2.20 7.28 6.32
CA GLY A 175 -2.52 8.70 6.49
C GLY A 175 -4.02 8.95 6.65
N GLU A 176 -4.88 8.00 6.31
CA GLU A 176 -6.31 8.09 6.56
C GLU A 176 -6.60 8.01 8.04
N THR A 177 -7.60 8.78 8.47
CA THR A 177 -8.09 8.69 9.83
C THR A 177 -9.06 7.53 10.03
N PHE A 178 -9.09 7.00 11.24
CA PHE A 178 -10.18 6.19 11.75
C PHE A 178 -10.46 6.53 13.21
N THR A 179 -11.63 6.15 13.70
CA THR A 179 -12.03 6.45 15.07
C THR A 179 -12.19 5.17 15.87
N TYR A 180 -11.69 5.14 17.11
CA TYR A 180 -11.90 4.06 18.07
C TYR A 180 -12.36 4.65 19.42
N GLY A 181 -13.60 4.39 19.81
CA GLY A 181 -14.22 5.12 20.92
C GLY A 181 -14.29 6.62 20.64
N GLU A 182 -13.65 7.42 21.47
CA GLU A 182 -13.56 8.89 21.29
C GLU A 182 -12.24 9.34 20.66
N LYS A 183 -11.31 8.40 20.39
CA LYS A 183 -10.00 8.69 19.83
C LYS A 183 -10.06 8.69 18.31
N ARG A 184 -9.48 9.71 17.67
CA ARG A 184 -9.14 9.70 16.25
C ARG A 184 -7.68 9.30 16.08
N LEU A 185 -7.41 8.41 15.15
CA LEU A 185 -6.08 7.90 14.86
C LEU A 185 -5.77 8.07 13.38
N TYR A 186 -4.50 8.36 13.09
CA TYR A 186 -3.92 8.31 11.75
C TYR A 186 -3.04 7.08 11.65
N GLY A 187 -3.26 6.24 10.64
CA GLY A 187 -2.37 5.12 10.33
C GLY A 187 -1.10 5.59 9.61
N VAL A 188 0.07 5.08 9.99
CA VAL A 188 1.31 5.24 9.22
C VAL A 188 1.76 3.86 8.77
N CYS A 189 1.80 3.62 7.47
CA CYS A 189 2.29 2.35 6.95
C CYS A 189 3.82 2.27 7.11
N VAL A 190 4.28 1.44 8.03
CA VAL A 190 5.70 1.26 8.32
C VAL A 190 6.24 -0.07 7.80
N ALA A 191 5.35 -0.98 7.42
CA ALA A 191 5.70 -2.35 7.06
C ALA A 191 4.71 -2.94 6.06
N GLU A 192 5.13 -3.97 5.36
CA GLU A 192 4.32 -4.72 4.39
C GLU A 192 4.45 -6.21 4.60
N LYS A 193 3.34 -6.94 4.46
CA LYS A 193 3.32 -8.41 4.58
C LYS A 193 3.98 -9.07 3.38
N GLY A 194 4.61 -10.23 3.65
CA GLY A 194 5.08 -11.12 2.60
C GLY A 194 3.95 -11.86 1.88
N VAL A 195 4.20 -12.31 0.66
CA VAL A 195 3.31 -13.16 -0.13
C VAL A 195 3.88 -14.55 -0.22
N PHE A 196 3.10 -15.55 0.20
CA PHE A 196 3.49 -16.96 0.18
C PHE A 196 2.33 -17.80 -0.38
N ARG A 197 1.93 -17.51 -1.63
CA ARG A 197 0.84 -18.23 -2.29
C ARG A 197 1.17 -19.69 -2.47
N PHE A 198 0.28 -20.58 -2.03
CA PHE A 198 0.53 -22.00 -2.10
C PHE A 198 -0.65 -22.78 -2.68
N THR A 199 -0.34 -23.99 -3.12
CA THR A 199 -1.34 -24.99 -3.58
C THR A 199 -1.30 -26.19 -2.65
N LEU A 200 -2.48 -26.58 -2.14
CA LEU A 200 -2.70 -27.85 -1.48
C LEU A 200 -3.27 -28.83 -2.50
N ALA A 201 -2.67 -29.99 -2.64
CA ALA A 201 -3.09 -31.02 -3.56
C ALA A 201 -3.46 -32.32 -2.83
N THR A 202 -4.62 -32.86 -3.09
CA THR A 202 -5.04 -34.19 -2.61
C THR A 202 -5.04 -35.18 -3.75
N SER A 203 -4.66 -36.43 -3.45
CA SER A 203 -4.56 -37.53 -4.41
C SER A 203 -5.62 -38.58 -4.16
N GLY A 204 -6.14 -39.15 -5.23
CA GLY A 204 -7.14 -40.19 -5.22
C GLY A 204 -6.94 -41.23 -6.32
N ARG A 205 -8.03 -41.84 -6.76
CA ARG A 205 -8.06 -42.80 -7.88
C ARG A 205 -9.32 -42.53 -8.72
N ALA A 206 -9.12 -42.29 -10.02
CA ALA A 206 -10.20 -42.06 -10.94
C ALA A 206 -11.19 -43.29 -11.04
N GLY A 207 -12.42 -43.00 -11.39
CA GLY A 207 -13.47 -44.00 -11.63
C GLY A 207 -14.70 -43.33 -12.23
N HIS A 208 -15.65 -44.16 -12.66
CA HIS A 208 -16.94 -43.68 -13.16
C HIS A 208 -17.79 -43.20 -11.98
N ALA A 209 -18.27 -41.95 -12.01
CA ALA A 209 -18.97 -41.34 -10.89
C ALA A 209 -20.27 -42.05 -10.47
N SER A 210 -20.93 -42.79 -11.40
CA SER A 210 -22.12 -43.57 -11.08
C SER A 210 -21.85 -44.80 -10.20
N ILE A 211 -20.59 -45.20 -10.03
CA ILE A 211 -20.17 -46.30 -9.16
C ILE A 211 -19.12 -45.74 -8.15
N PRO A 212 -19.53 -45.00 -7.11
CA PRO A 212 -18.62 -44.22 -6.27
C PRO A 212 -17.50 -45.02 -5.59
N ARG A 213 -17.72 -46.30 -5.34
CA ARG A 213 -16.77 -47.19 -4.61
C ARG A 213 -15.63 -47.74 -5.45
N ILE A 214 -15.64 -47.58 -6.80
CA ILE A 214 -14.53 -48.03 -7.65
C ILE A 214 -13.35 -47.04 -7.67
N GLY A 215 -13.58 -45.80 -7.28
CA GLY A 215 -12.56 -44.75 -7.20
C GLY A 215 -12.24 -44.34 -5.77
N VAL A 216 -11.31 -43.39 -5.65
CA VAL A 216 -11.04 -42.64 -4.42
C VAL A 216 -11.10 -41.18 -4.79
N ASN A 217 -12.13 -40.47 -4.31
CA ASN A 217 -12.41 -39.10 -4.72
C ASN A 217 -11.44 -38.10 -4.04
N ALA A 218 -10.55 -37.53 -4.82
CA ALA A 218 -9.62 -36.50 -4.31
C ALA A 218 -10.35 -35.25 -3.84
N LEU A 219 -11.45 -34.84 -4.50
CA LEU A 219 -12.21 -33.67 -4.12
C LEU A 219 -12.86 -33.82 -2.72
N THR A 220 -13.35 -34.98 -2.37
CA THR A 220 -13.91 -35.20 -1.02
C THR A 220 -12.84 -35.22 0.06
N LYS A 221 -11.59 -35.53 -0.29
CA LYS A 221 -10.46 -35.42 0.64
C LYS A 221 -10.05 -33.96 0.90
N MET A 222 -10.40 -33.03 0.01
CA MET A 222 -10.15 -31.59 0.20
C MET A 222 -11.13 -30.96 1.20
N ALA A 223 -12.29 -31.57 1.46
CA ALA A 223 -13.31 -30.98 2.32
C ALA A 223 -12.82 -30.59 3.72
N PRO A 224 -12.11 -31.45 4.49
CA PRO A 224 -11.61 -31.07 5.81
C PRO A 224 -10.54 -29.95 5.76
N VAL A 225 -9.79 -29.84 4.66
CA VAL A 225 -8.83 -28.75 4.45
C VAL A 225 -9.56 -27.42 4.24
N LEU A 226 -10.61 -27.43 3.40
CA LEU A 226 -11.47 -26.25 3.19
C LEU A 226 -12.17 -25.84 4.48
N GLU A 227 -12.67 -26.80 5.26
CA GLU A 227 -13.32 -26.53 6.54
C GLU A 227 -12.35 -25.90 7.55
N ALA A 228 -11.12 -26.38 7.60
CA ALA A 228 -10.06 -25.84 8.47
C ALA A 228 -9.68 -24.40 8.12
N LEU A 229 -9.71 -24.05 6.82
CA LEU A 229 -9.38 -22.69 6.34
C LEU A 229 -10.60 -21.76 6.28
N ALA A 230 -11.83 -22.29 6.37
CA ALA A 230 -13.07 -21.52 6.21
C ALA A 230 -13.29 -20.48 7.31
N GLY A 231 -12.68 -20.65 8.47
CA GLY A 231 -12.77 -19.73 9.59
C GLY A 231 -12.04 -18.41 9.37
N GLY A 232 -11.03 -18.40 8.49
CA GLY A 232 -10.22 -17.21 8.14
C GLY A 232 -9.48 -16.56 9.32
N ARG A 233 -9.65 -17.07 10.54
CA ARG A 233 -9.07 -16.46 11.74
C ARG A 233 -7.56 -16.60 11.75
N VAL A 234 -6.92 -15.49 12.06
CA VAL A 234 -5.49 -15.40 12.29
C VAL A 234 -5.17 -15.98 13.68
N THR A 235 -4.07 -16.69 13.80
CA THR A 235 -3.49 -16.99 15.11
C THR A 235 -2.64 -15.79 15.52
N PRO A 236 -3.04 -15.01 16.55
CA PRO A 236 -2.34 -13.78 16.89
C PRO A 236 -0.91 -14.01 17.38
N GLU A 237 -0.01 -13.14 16.96
CA GLU A 237 1.39 -13.12 17.34
C GLU A 237 1.83 -11.70 17.68
N HIS A 238 2.67 -11.54 18.71
CA HIS A 238 3.28 -10.26 19.02
C HIS A 238 4.26 -9.84 17.92
N SER A 239 4.14 -8.59 17.49
CA SER A 239 5.15 -7.92 16.67
C SER A 239 5.05 -6.39 16.89
N PRO A 240 6.10 -5.63 16.52
CA PRO A 240 6.18 -4.21 16.91
C PRO A 240 4.97 -3.37 16.50
N GLU A 241 4.45 -3.56 15.28
CA GLU A 241 3.38 -2.71 14.74
C GLU A 241 2.03 -2.97 15.41
N PRO A 242 1.50 -4.22 15.51
CA PRO A 242 0.26 -4.47 16.22
C PRO A 242 0.35 -4.17 17.73
N ASP A 243 1.51 -4.39 18.36
CA ASP A 243 1.68 -4.05 19.80
C ASP A 243 1.56 -2.53 19.99
N ALA A 244 2.20 -1.73 19.15
CA ALA A 244 2.07 -0.27 19.17
C ALA A 244 0.66 0.20 18.76
N PHE A 245 -0.03 -0.54 17.88
CA PHE A 245 -1.42 -0.25 17.52
C PHE A 245 -2.35 -0.43 18.73
N PHE A 246 -2.25 -1.54 19.46
CA PHE A 246 -3.02 -1.75 20.70
C PHE A 246 -2.73 -0.67 21.76
N GLU A 247 -1.45 -0.28 21.91
CA GLU A 247 -1.06 0.82 22.80
C GLU A 247 -1.76 2.13 22.43
N ALA A 248 -1.79 2.47 21.14
CA ALA A 248 -2.47 3.67 20.65
C ALA A 248 -3.99 3.63 20.89
N LEU A 249 -4.62 2.45 20.78
CA LEU A 249 -6.02 2.25 21.15
C LEU A 249 -6.24 2.36 22.67
N GLY A 250 -5.22 2.07 23.48
CA GLY A 250 -5.29 1.96 24.93
C GLY A 250 -5.85 0.62 25.41
N VAL A 251 -5.64 -0.43 24.63
CA VAL A 251 -6.05 -1.81 24.91
C VAL A 251 -4.86 -2.61 25.44
N ASP A 252 -5.06 -3.40 26.48
CA ASP A 252 -4.04 -4.29 27.06
C ASP A 252 -3.84 -5.51 26.14
N ALA A 253 -2.69 -5.58 25.49
CA ALA A 253 -2.30 -6.65 24.57
C ALA A 253 -1.56 -7.82 25.24
N SER A 254 -1.57 -7.94 26.57
CA SER A 254 -0.93 -9.07 27.26
C SER A 254 -1.55 -10.44 26.92
N ASP A 255 -2.80 -10.46 26.48
CA ASP A 255 -3.52 -11.59 25.87
C ASP A 255 -4.13 -11.10 24.56
N LEU A 256 -3.51 -11.46 23.44
CA LEU A 256 -3.88 -10.97 22.11
C LEU A 256 -5.30 -11.38 21.68
N ASP A 257 -5.75 -12.58 22.05
CA ASP A 257 -7.12 -13.04 21.74
C ASP A 257 -8.15 -12.20 22.50
N ALA A 258 -7.90 -11.91 23.78
CA ALA A 258 -8.76 -11.06 24.60
C ALA A 258 -8.72 -9.60 24.09
N ALA A 259 -7.56 -9.08 23.74
CA ALA A 259 -7.38 -7.73 23.19
C ALA A 259 -8.13 -7.55 21.87
N LEU A 260 -7.99 -8.51 20.96
CA LEU A 260 -8.73 -8.47 19.68
C LEU A 260 -10.24 -8.55 19.89
N ALA A 261 -10.71 -9.38 20.83
CA ALA A 261 -12.12 -9.46 21.17
C ALA A 261 -12.66 -8.16 21.79
N GLU A 262 -11.85 -7.43 22.58
CA GLU A 262 -12.19 -6.10 23.10
C GLU A 262 -12.33 -5.08 21.97
N VAL A 263 -11.37 -5.09 21.01
CA VAL A 263 -11.44 -4.21 19.83
C VAL A 263 -12.67 -4.51 19.00
N GLU A 264 -12.95 -5.80 18.73
CA GLU A 264 -14.13 -6.24 17.95
C GLU A 264 -15.45 -5.84 18.62
N ALA A 265 -15.52 -5.94 19.94
CA ALA A 265 -16.71 -5.52 20.71
C ALA A 265 -16.92 -4.00 20.72
N THR A 266 -15.84 -3.21 20.61
CA THR A 266 -15.90 -1.74 20.62
C THR A 266 -16.16 -1.18 19.23
N ASP A 267 -15.39 -1.62 18.23
CA ASP A 267 -15.60 -1.30 16.79
C ASP A 267 -15.10 -2.46 15.90
N PRO A 268 -16.02 -3.26 15.35
CA PRO A 268 -15.66 -4.40 14.50
C PRO A 268 -14.89 -4.01 13.23
N ARG A 269 -15.00 -2.76 12.75
CA ARG A 269 -14.26 -2.30 11.56
C ARG A 269 -12.77 -2.17 11.89
N VAL A 270 -12.44 -1.68 13.09
CA VAL A 270 -11.06 -1.60 13.57
C VAL A 270 -10.47 -2.99 13.78
N ALA A 271 -11.26 -3.96 14.26
CA ALA A 271 -10.82 -5.35 14.38
C ALA A 271 -10.47 -5.97 13.00
N VAL A 272 -11.28 -5.70 11.97
CA VAL A 272 -11.00 -6.14 10.57
C VAL A 272 -9.69 -5.56 10.03
N LEU A 273 -9.35 -4.33 10.40
CA LEU A 273 -8.08 -3.69 10.04
C LEU A 273 -6.90 -4.32 10.80
N LEU A 274 -7.08 -4.58 12.09
CA LEU A 274 -6.02 -5.05 12.99
C LEU A 274 -5.71 -6.54 12.81
N GLU A 275 -6.74 -7.40 12.67
CA GLU A 275 -6.58 -8.85 12.63
C GLU A 275 -5.54 -9.34 11.59
N PRO A 276 -5.51 -8.84 10.35
CA PRO A 276 -4.49 -9.23 9.38
C PRO A 276 -3.06 -8.87 9.78
N MET A 277 -2.86 -7.85 10.63
CA MET A 277 -1.55 -7.44 11.10
C MET A 277 -0.98 -8.41 12.15
N LEU A 278 -1.86 -9.15 12.86
CA LEU A 278 -1.50 -9.99 14.00
C LEU A 278 -0.86 -11.32 13.62
N GLY A 279 -0.90 -11.75 12.37
CA GLY A 279 -0.30 -13.04 11.99
C GLY A 279 -0.52 -13.43 10.55
N VAL A 280 -0.36 -14.73 10.25
CA VAL A 280 -0.50 -15.26 8.88
C VAL A 280 -1.97 -15.34 8.50
N THR A 281 -2.32 -14.73 7.35
CA THR A 281 -3.65 -14.87 6.75
C THR A 281 -3.63 -15.90 5.63
N MET A 282 -4.65 -16.75 5.56
CA MET A 282 -4.80 -17.79 4.54
C MET A 282 -6.22 -17.78 3.98
N THR A 283 -6.37 -17.40 2.72
CA THR A 283 -7.67 -17.30 2.06
C THR A 283 -7.71 -18.25 0.86
N PRO A 284 -8.52 -19.33 0.89
CA PRO A 284 -8.76 -20.16 -0.27
C PRO A 284 -9.46 -19.37 -1.38
N THR A 285 -8.89 -19.35 -2.58
CA THR A 285 -9.41 -18.53 -3.68
C THR A 285 -9.81 -19.33 -4.91
N MET A 286 -9.16 -20.48 -5.18
CA MET A 286 -9.43 -21.28 -6.36
C MET A 286 -9.37 -22.76 -6.02
N ILE A 287 -10.31 -23.55 -6.58
CA ILE A 287 -10.30 -25.00 -6.49
C ILE A 287 -10.45 -25.63 -7.88
N ALA A 288 -9.66 -26.64 -8.16
CA ALA A 288 -9.73 -27.43 -9.39
C ALA A 288 -9.74 -28.92 -9.08
N ALA A 289 -10.54 -29.70 -9.84
CA ALA A 289 -10.60 -31.15 -9.69
C ALA A 289 -10.87 -31.82 -11.05
N SER A 290 -12.03 -32.47 -11.26
CA SER A 290 -12.37 -33.09 -12.54
C SER A 290 -12.88 -32.08 -13.57
N GLN A 291 -12.54 -32.29 -14.84
CA GLN A 291 -13.11 -31.57 -15.98
C GLN A 291 -14.39 -32.17 -16.52
N LYS A 292 -14.82 -33.33 -16.01
CA LYS A 292 -16.02 -34.06 -16.46
C LYS A 292 -16.86 -34.48 -15.27
N ILE A 293 -18.16 -34.20 -15.33
CA ILE A 293 -19.11 -34.49 -14.25
C ILE A 293 -19.24 -35.99 -13.93
N ASN A 294 -19.00 -36.86 -14.89
CA ASN A 294 -19.12 -38.32 -14.74
C ASN A 294 -17.80 -39.03 -14.35
N VAL A 295 -16.77 -38.29 -13.94
CA VAL A 295 -15.47 -38.85 -13.54
C VAL A 295 -15.16 -38.47 -12.09
N ILE A 296 -14.85 -39.49 -11.26
CA ILE A 296 -14.29 -39.31 -9.93
C ILE A 296 -12.88 -38.73 -10.09
N PRO A 297 -12.54 -37.53 -9.52
CA PRO A 297 -11.23 -36.95 -9.70
C PRO A 297 -10.12 -37.71 -8.95
N ALA A 298 -9.03 -38.00 -9.64
CA ALA A 298 -7.83 -38.59 -9.05
C ALA A 298 -6.94 -37.53 -8.38
N ARG A 299 -7.14 -36.24 -8.66
CA ARG A 299 -6.42 -35.12 -8.07
C ARG A 299 -7.39 -33.94 -7.87
N ALA A 300 -7.25 -33.25 -6.77
CA ALA A 300 -7.87 -31.96 -6.53
C ALA A 300 -6.81 -30.99 -6.00
N GLU A 301 -6.89 -29.73 -6.42
CA GLU A 301 -5.96 -28.66 -6.06
C GLU A 301 -6.75 -27.49 -5.51
N LEU A 302 -6.28 -26.95 -4.39
CA LEU A 302 -6.78 -25.74 -3.74
C LEU A 302 -5.66 -24.71 -3.72
N ARG A 303 -5.89 -23.55 -4.35
CA ARG A 303 -4.97 -22.42 -4.28
C ARG A 303 -5.39 -21.47 -3.18
N VAL A 304 -4.41 -21.03 -2.39
CA VAL A 304 -4.59 -20.18 -1.22
C VAL A 304 -3.72 -18.94 -1.36
N ASP A 305 -4.32 -17.75 -1.23
CA ASP A 305 -3.59 -16.52 -0.98
C ASP A 305 -3.15 -16.54 0.48
N CYS A 306 -1.85 -16.47 0.71
CA CYS A 306 -1.23 -16.50 2.03
C CYS A 306 -0.37 -15.27 2.20
N ARG A 307 -0.61 -14.53 3.28
CA ARG A 307 0.16 -13.33 3.64
C ARG A 307 0.81 -13.53 4.99
N VAL A 308 2.11 -13.28 5.05
CA VAL A 308 2.97 -13.56 6.21
C VAL A 308 3.45 -12.23 6.80
N PRO A 309 3.50 -12.08 8.14
CA PRO A 309 4.02 -10.87 8.75
C PRO A 309 5.42 -10.49 8.24
N PRO A 310 5.80 -9.20 8.31
CA PRO A 310 7.09 -8.71 7.82
C PRO A 310 8.28 -9.50 8.37
N GLU A 311 9.30 -9.71 7.53
CA GLU A 311 10.56 -10.41 7.86
C GLU A 311 10.44 -11.91 8.13
N LEU A 312 9.22 -12.46 8.20
CA LEU A 312 9.01 -13.90 8.35
C LEU A 312 8.94 -14.59 6.98
N GLY A 313 9.54 -15.78 6.89
CA GLY A 313 9.71 -16.48 5.61
C GLY A 313 8.84 -17.72 5.45
N GLU A 314 9.23 -18.56 4.48
CA GLU A 314 8.52 -19.80 4.10
C GLU A 314 8.37 -20.79 5.24
N GLU A 315 9.39 -20.92 6.10
CA GLU A 315 9.35 -21.82 7.26
C GLU A 315 8.19 -21.46 8.20
N HIS A 316 8.03 -20.17 8.50
CA HIS A 316 6.94 -19.69 9.35
C HIS A 316 5.56 -19.88 8.66
N ALA A 317 5.47 -19.59 7.36
CA ALA A 317 4.27 -19.86 6.58
C ALA A 317 3.88 -21.34 6.66
N LEU A 318 4.83 -22.25 6.46
CA LEU A 318 4.61 -23.70 6.49
C LEU A 318 4.17 -24.19 7.88
N GLU A 319 4.78 -23.66 8.95
CA GLU A 319 4.36 -23.96 10.32
C GLU A 319 2.90 -23.59 10.56
N ARG A 320 2.47 -22.38 10.13
CA ARG A 320 1.10 -21.90 10.28
C ARG A 320 0.11 -22.69 9.42
N ILE A 321 0.50 -23.06 8.19
CA ILE A 321 -0.29 -23.93 7.33
C ILE A 321 -0.51 -25.29 8.03
N HIS A 322 0.55 -25.92 8.52
CA HIS A 322 0.45 -27.20 9.22
C HIS A 322 -0.38 -27.11 10.52
N SER A 323 -0.29 -26.00 11.22
CA SER A 323 -1.12 -25.75 12.41
C SER A 323 -2.61 -25.66 12.05
N ALA A 324 -2.93 -25.02 10.94
CA ALA A 324 -4.32 -24.86 10.49
C ALA A 324 -4.93 -26.14 9.92
N VAL A 325 -4.23 -26.83 9.01
CA VAL A 325 -4.79 -27.96 8.25
C VAL A 325 -4.30 -29.33 8.74
N GLY A 326 -3.44 -29.38 9.73
CA GLY A 326 -2.85 -30.62 10.32
C GLY A 326 -1.65 -31.15 9.53
N ALA A 327 -0.54 -31.41 10.18
CA ALA A 327 0.64 -32.00 9.57
C ALA A 327 0.34 -33.46 9.14
N GLY A 328 0.62 -33.80 7.87
CA GLY A 328 0.43 -35.16 7.35
C GLY A 328 -1.00 -35.53 6.94
N GLY A 329 -1.87 -34.57 6.73
CA GLY A 329 -3.29 -34.74 6.44
C GLY A 329 -3.67 -35.35 5.07
N GLY A 330 -2.75 -36.02 4.36
CA GLY A 330 -3.04 -36.66 3.06
C GLY A 330 -3.12 -35.67 1.89
N TYR A 331 -2.39 -34.58 1.99
CA TYR A 331 -2.20 -33.56 0.96
C TYR A 331 -0.70 -33.24 0.77
N ASP A 332 -0.38 -32.74 -0.41
CA ASP A 332 0.93 -32.16 -0.74
C ASP A 332 0.82 -30.64 -0.76
N ILE A 333 1.83 -29.93 -0.28
CA ILE A 333 1.94 -28.47 -0.34
C ILE A 333 3.00 -28.08 -1.36
N SER A 334 2.72 -27.07 -2.17
CA SER A 334 3.73 -26.44 -3.03
C SER A 334 3.51 -24.93 -3.03
N PHE A 335 4.57 -24.16 -2.76
CA PHE A 335 4.58 -22.72 -2.93
C PHE A 335 4.72 -22.35 -4.40
N GLY A 336 4.02 -21.33 -4.84
CA GLY A 336 4.15 -20.71 -6.16
C GLY A 336 5.00 -19.47 -6.08
N GLU A 337 4.43 -18.40 -5.54
CA GLU A 337 5.11 -17.13 -5.30
C GLU A 337 5.51 -17.05 -3.83
N THR A 338 6.77 -16.67 -3.60
CA THR A 338 7.31 -16.48 -2.25
C THR A 338 8.09 -15.17 -2.21
N VAL A 339 7.58 -14.22 -1.46
CA VAL A 339 8.18 -12.90 -1.27
C VAL A 339 8.12 -12.56 0.21
N VAL A 340 9.26 -12.31 0.83
CA VAL A 340 9.33 -11.88 2.23
C VAL A 340 8.92 -10.41 2.33
N GLY A 341 8.03 -10.09 3.27
CA GLY A 341 7.67 -8.72 3.61
C GLY A 341 8.81 -8.02 4.34
N ASN A 342 8.77 -6.70 4.38
CA ASN A 342 9.78 -5.91 5.07
C ASN A 342 9.18 -4.76 5.89
N ARG A 343 9.99 -4.13 6.73
CA ARG A 343 9.58 -3.04 7.62
C ARG A 343 10.66 -1.99 7.76
N SER A 344 10.25 -0.80 8.13
CA SER A 344 11.10 0.24 8.71
C SER A 344 10.90 0.31 10.23
N PRO A 345 11.89 0.77 11.01
CA PRO A 345 11.71 1.00 12.44
C PRO A 345 10.57 1.97 12.74
N ILE A 346 9.84 1.75 13.86
CA ILE A 346 8.70 2.60 14.23
C ILE A 346 9.17 3.93 14.87
N ASP A 347 10.22 3.87 15.70
CA ASP A 347 10.74 5.03 16.44
C ASP A 347 11.85 5.71 15.64
N THR A 348 11.48 6.71 14.85
CA THR A 348 12.38 7.44 13.96
C THR A 348 12.08 8.93 13.97
N PRO A 349 13.03 9.79 13.54
CA PRO A 349 12.77 11.21 13.36
C PRO A 349 11.61 11.51 12.39
N LEU A 350 11.42 10.68 11.35
CA LEU A 350 10.29 10.82 10.42
C LEU A 350 8.94 10.59 11.14
N MET A 351 8.85 9.58 12.01
CA MET A 351 7.64 9.35 12.80
C MET A 351 7.36 10.53 13.75
N GLU A 352 8.40 11.10 14.35
CA GLU A 352 8.24 12.29 15.22
C GLU A 352 7.74 13.50 14.43
N SER A 353 8.24 13.74 13.22
CA SER A 353 7.74 14.80 12.33
C SER A 353 6.26 14.59 11.97
N ILE A 354 5.85 13.35 11.67
CA ILE A 354 4.45 13.00 11.40
C ILE A 354 3.58 13.27 12.65
N ARG A 355 3.99 12.78 13.82
CA ARG A 355 3.30 13.03 15.09
C ARG A 355 3.16 14.51 15.39
N GLY A 356 4.23 15.27 15.19
CA GLY A 356 4.27 16.73 15.38
C GLY A 356 3.30 17.46 14.45
N PHE A 357 3.24 17.06 13.18
CA PHE A 357 2.30 17.61 12.20
C PHE A 357 0.84 17.30 12.61
N VAL A 358 0.53 16.04 12.89
CA VAL A 358 -0.83 15.63 13.30
C VAL A 358 -1.27 16.37 14.56
N ALA A 359 -0.39 16.51 15.56
CA ALA A 359 -0.73 17.22 16.79
C ALA A 359 -1.06 18.71 16.56
N ARG A 360 -0.48 19.36 15.53
CA ARG A 360 -0.79 20.74 15.15
C ARG A 360 -2.10 20.85 14.34
N GLU A 361 -2.29 19.99 13.36
CA GLU A 361 -3.43 20.08 12.42
C GLU A 361 -4.71 19.43 12.95
N ASP A 362 -4.59 18.46 13.85
CA ASP A 362 -5.72 17.75 14.48
C ASP A 362 -5.47 17.49 15.97
N PRO A 363 -5.56 18.54 16.80
CA PRO A 363 -5.30 18.41 18.23
C PRO A 363 -6.16 17.34 18.91
N GLY A 364 -5.52 16.38 19.57
CA GLY A 364 -6.16 15.25 20.24
C GLY A 364 -6.22 13.97 19.40
N ALA A 365 -5.87 14.01 18.13
CA ALA A 365 -5.64 12.80 17.35
C ALA A 365 -4.31 12.15 17.72
N ALA A 366 -4.23 10.82 17.54
CA ALA A 366 -3.03 10.03 17.74
C ALA A 366 -2.51 9.48 16.41
N VAL A 367 -1.27 9.00 16.41
CA VAL A 367 -0.64 8.34 15.25
C VAL A 367 -0.29 6.91 15.65
N THR A 368 -0.59 5.94 14.79
CA THR A 368 -0.29 4.52 15.03
C THR A 368 0.35 3.88 13.81
N PRO A 369 1.35 3.00 13.99
CA PRO A 369 1.89 2.24 12.87
C PRO A 369 0.86 1.22 12.37
N VAL A 370 0.87 0.98 11.06
CA VAL A 370 0.09 -0.08 10.42
C VAL A 370 0.97 -0.92 9.49
N VAL A 371 0.54 -2.15 9.24
CA VAL A 371 1.15 -3.08 8.29
C VAL A 371 0.24 -3.19 7.08
N LEU A 372 0.74 -2.84 5.91
CA LEU A 372 0.00 -3.04 4.66
C LEU A 372 -0.10 -4.54 4.36
N PRO A 373 -1.30 -5.09 4.13
CA PRO A 373 -1.44 -6.51 3.76
C PRO A 373 -1.02 -6.80 2.30
N GLY A 374 -0.83 -5.75 1.50
CA GLY A 374 -0.34 -5.77 0.12
C GLY A 374 1.12 -5.34 0.00
N PHE A 375 1.47 -4.82 -1.17
CA PHE A 375 2.75 -4.20 -1.47
C PHE A 375 2.57 -2.77 -1.93
N SER A 376 3.61 -1.97 -1.73
CA SER A 376 3.80 -0.67 -2.35
C SER A 376 5.25 -0.54 -2.84
N ASP A 377 5.57 0.53 -3.52
CA ASP A 377 6.94 0.80 -3.97
C ASP A 377 7.93 0.99 -2.82
N SER A 378 7.48 1.28 -1.59
CA SER A 378 8.31 1.43 -0.39
C SER A 378 9.18 0.20 -0.10
N ARG A 379 8.69 -1.00 -0.43
CA ARG A 379 9.44 -2.24 -0.23
C ARG A 379 10.78 -2.26 -0.96
N TRP A 380 10.83 -1.68 -2.17
CA TRP A 380 12.04 -1.70 -3.00
C TRP A 380 13.12 -0.80 -2.43
N TRP A 381 12.74 0.33 -1.80
CA TRP A 381 13.67 1.18 -1.05
C TRP A 381 14.20 0.51 0.20
N ARG A 382 13.34 -0.13 1.01
CA ARG A 382 13.75 -0.90 2.19
C ARG A 382 14.69 -2.05 1.83
N GLU A 383 14.46 -2.74 0.71
CA GLU A 383 15.31 -3.83 0.23
C GLU A 383 16.65 -3.31 -0.33
N ALA A 384 16.62 -2.25 -1.12
CA ALA A 384 17.82 -1.70 -1.75
C ALA A 384 18.70 -0.92 -0.76
N PHE A 385 18.11 -0.24 0.21
CA PHE A 385 18.81 0.66 1.14
C PHE A 385 18.45 0.29 2.59
N PRO A 386 19.19 -0.63 3.25
CA PRO A 386 18.84 -1.14 4.58
C PRO A 386 18.74 -0.10 5.69
N ASP A 387 19.38 1.05 5.54
CA ASP A 387 19.32 2.17 6.49
C ASP A 387 18.20 3.16 6.16
N CYS A 388 17.48 2.98 5.06
CA CYS A 388 16.39 3.84 4.63
C CYS A 388 15.14 3.62 5.48
N VAL A 389 14.56 4.71 5.96
CA VAL A 389 13.23 4.69 6.59
C VAL A 389 12.19 5.05 5.53
N ALA A 390 11.35 4.09 5.17
CA ALA A 390 10.27 4.30 4.20
C ALA A 390 8.91 4.08 4.87
N TYR A 391 8.07 5.13 4.87
CA TYR A 391 6.72 5.11 5.42
C TYR A 391 5.68 5.48 4.36
N GLY A 392 4.48 4.93 4.51
CA GLY A 392 3.30 5.37 3.78
C GLY A 392 2.52 6.38 4.62
N PHE A 393 2.33 7.62 4.10
CA PHE A 393 1.56 8.64 4.81
C PHE A 393 1.07 9.75 3.88
N PHE A 394 -0.22 9.70 3.55
CA PHE A 394 -0.97 10.75 2.88
C PHE A 394 -2.10 11.20 3.80
N PRO A 395 -1.93 12.28 4.62
CA PRO A 395 -2.89 12.63 5.66
C PRO A 395 -4.25 13.00 5.11
N GLN A 396 -5.29 12.26 5.49
CA GLN A 396 -6.68 12.49 5.18
C GLN A 396 -7.50 12.58 6.48
N LYS A 397 -8.27 13.64 6.61
CA LYS A 397 -9.09 13.93 7.80
C LYS A 397 -10.57 14.00 7.50
N ALA A 398 -10.95 14.50 6.34
CA ALA A 398 -12.33 14.69 5.93
C ALA A 398 -12.97 13.39 5.44
N MET A 399 -12.19 12.52 4.79
CA MET A 399 -12.59 11.16 4.43
C MET A 399 -11.84 10.18 5.33
N ASP A 400 -12.56 9.33 6.05
CA ASP A 400 -11.93 8.32 6.91
C ASP A 400 -11.54 7.06 6.12
N LEU A 401 -10.72 6.21 6.73
CA LEU A 401 -10.24 4.95 6.14
C LEU A 401 -11.38 4.05 5.64
N PHE A 402 -12.48 3.96 6.40
CA PHE A 402 -13.59 3.06 6.06
C PHE A 402 -14.48 3.61 4.94
N GLU A 403 -14.39 4.90 4.66
CA GLU A 403 -15.00 5.55 3.49
C GLU A 403 -14.06 5.47 2.27
N ALA A 404 -12.75 5.64 2.47
CA ALA A 404 -11.74 5.63 1.40
C ALA A 404 -11.46 4.22 0.87
N ALA A 405 -11.23 3.24 1.75
CA ALA A 405 -10.79 1.91 1.35
C ALA A 405 -11.70 1.18 0.33
N PRO A 406 -13.04 1.28 0.37
CA PRO A 406 -13.88 0.69 -0.66
C PRO A 406 -13.81 1.38 -2.03
N LEU A 407 -13.27 2.59 -2.09
CA LEU A 407 -13.14 3.38 -3.33
C LEU A 407 -11.82 3.10 -4.05
N VAL A 408 -10.78 2.69 -3.32
CA VAL A 408 -9.50 2.27 -3.93
C VAL A 408 -9.77 1.08 -4.84
N HIS A 409 -9.35 1.17 -6.10
CA HIS A 409 -9.67 0.24 -7.19
C HIS A 409 -11.19 0.09 -7.50
N GLY A 410 -12.04 0.76 -6.73
CA GLY A 410 -13.49 0.78 -6.92
C GLY A 410 -13.96 1.80 -7.97
N ALA A 411 -15.27 1.87 -8.22
CA ALA A 411 -15.90 2.97 -8.93
C ALA A 411 -16.11 4.18 -8.00
N ASP A 412 -16.30 5.35 -8.60
CA ASP A 412 -16.56 6.60 -7.86
C ASP A 412 -15.45 7.03 -6.89
N GLU A 413 -14.22 6.65 -7.21
CA GLU A 413 -13.01 7.08 -6.51
C GLU A 413 -12.92 8.60 -6.51
N ARG A 414 -12.69 9.18 -5.34
CA ARG A 414 -12.68 10.64 -5.13
C ARG A 414 -11.93 10.99 -3.85
N VAL A 415 -11.39 12.20 -3.81
CA VAL A 415 -10.68 12.73 -2.63
C VAL A 415 -11.23 14.10 -2.25
N PRO A 416 -11.48 14.40 -0.96
CA PRO A 416 -11.88 15.72 -0.50
C PRO A 416 -10.79 16.76 -0.79
N ILE A 417 -11.22 17.94 -1.28
CA ILE A 417 -10.28 19.06 -1.57
C ILE A 417 -9.55 19.50 -0.31
N SER A 418 -10.21 19.50 0.85
CA SER A 418 -9.58 19.84 2.13
C SER A 418 -8.46 18.88 2.52
N ASP A 419 -8.55 17.60 2.15
CA ASP A 419 -7.50 16.61 2.41
C ASP A 419 -6.31 16.80 1.47
N LEU A 420 -6.53 17.23 0.23
CA LEU A 420 -5.45 17.66 -0.67
C LEU A 420 -4.65 18.83 -0.08
N GLY A 421 -5.37 19.82 0.49
CA GLY A 421 -4.75 20.94 1.19
C GLY A 421 -3.98 20.51 2.44
N LEU A 422 -4.50 19.55 3.22
CA LEU A 422 -3.84 19.01 4.40
C LEU A 422 -2.55 18.28 4.01
N ALA A 423 -2.61 17.41 3.00
CA ALA A 423 -1.48 16.64 2.53
C ALA A 423 -0.36 17.52 1.94
N SER A 424 -0.69 18.51 1.11
CA SER A 424 0.31 19.40 0.56
C SER A 424 1.02 20.25 1.63
N ARG A 425 0.30 20.66 2.69
CA ARG A 425 0.93 21.31 3.86
C ARG A 425 1.86 20.35 4.62
N PHE A 426 1.49 19.07 4.72
CA PHE A 426 2.34 18.06 5.33
C PHE A 426 3.66 17.93 4.59
N TYR A 427 3.65 17.75 3.27
CA TYR A 427 4.89 17.58 2.48
C TYR A 427 5.77 18.83 2.50
N ALA A 428 5.16 20.02 2.43
CA ALA A 428 5.92 21.27 2.56
C ALA A 428 6.58 21.40 3.94
N ASN A 429 5.83 21.13 5.01
CA ASN A 429 6.34 21.17 6.38
C ASN A 429 7.45 20.13 6.61
N LEU A 430 7.25 18.90 6.13
CA LEU A 430 8.23 17.82 6.24
C LEU A 430 9.56 18.18 5.56
N ALA A 431 9.50 18.74 4.34
CA ALA A 431 10.70 19.19 3.63
C ALA A 431 11.45 20.27 4.40
N GLU A 432 10.74 21.29 4.91
CA GLU A 432 11.36 22.34 5.71
C GLU A 432 11.93 21.85 7.05
N GLU A 433 11.27 20.90 7.73
CA GLU A 433 11.75 20.36 9.01
C GLU A 433 12.96 19.43 8.85
N THR A 434 12.98 18.63 7.79
CA THR A 434 13.99 17.59 7.57
C THR A 434 15.28 18.15 6.97
N LEU A 435 15.19 19.17 6.11
CA LEU A 435 16.30 19.65 5.29
C LEU A 435 16.83 21.04 5.73
N LYS A 436 16.78 21.26 7.04
CA LYS A 436 17.37 22.46 7.70
C LYS A 436 18.87 22.38 7.78
#